data_0018f77232e4f5ee125ac6443e2393f8
#
_entry.id   0018f77232e4f5ee125ac6443e2393f8
#
_cell.length_a   1.000
_cell.length_b   1.000
_cell.length_c   1.000
_cell.angle_alpha   90.00
_cell.angle_beta   90.00
_cell.angle_gamma   90.00
#
_symmetry.space_group_name_H-M   'P 1'
#
loop_
_entity.id
_entity.type
_entity.pdbx_description
1 polymer ?
#
loop_
_entity_poly.entity_id
_entity_poly.type
_entity_poly.pdbx_seq_one_letter_code
_entity_poly.pdbx_strand_id
1 'polypeptide(L)'
;MKATTQTAERVLPDAPLVTLTERAIAKVHSALTEGASVGVRLTVGREKGSFTYKFDVVAPDQIDPRDPVLPCGRWRFYVDHTSADLIRGSEIDYVSSGFTQGWVIDNPNPAWDSELARRIAAVFDQKINPGLAQHGGKATLVDLKDTIAYVEMSGGCQGCSMATKTLRHGIMRVLAEEFPELTDVVDTTDHSGGANPYFTGDRQGDSPAL
;
A
#
# COMPACT_ATOMS: atom_id res chain seq x y z
N MET A 1 -24.94 0.50 20.08
CA MET A 1 -23.92 -0.44 19.60
C MET A 1 -22.59 0.29 19.67
N LYS A 2 -21.66 -0.17 20.50
CA LYS A 2 -20.36 0.50 20.71
C LYS A 2 -19.43 0.18 19.55
N ALA A 3 -18.99 1.19 18.80
CA ALA A 3 -17.95 1.05 17.81
C ALA A 3 -16.65 0.73 18.55
N THR A 4 -16.11 -0.45 18.30
CA THR A 4 -14.78 -0.84 18.77
C THR A 4 -13.76 -0.10 17.90
N THR A 5 -13.21 0.97 18.43
CA THR A 5 -12.05 1.63 17.87
C THR A 5 -10.87 0.65 17.97
N GLN A 6 -10.52 -0.02 16.89
CA GLN A 6 -9.25 -0.75 16.81
C GLN A 6 -8.13 0.30 16.78
N THR A 7 -7.60 0.59 17.95
CA THR A 7 -6.34 1.31 18.10
C THR A 7 -5.26 0.44 17.45
N ALA A 8 -4.58 0.97 16.46
CA ALA A 8 -3.41 0.30 15.87
C ALA A 8 -2.39 0.07 16.98
N GLU A 9 -2.27 -1.18 17.42
CA GLU A 9 -1.37 -1.58 18.50
C GLU A 9 0.05 -1.41 18.00
N ARG A 10 0.79 -0.51 18.63
CA ARG A 10 2.20 -0.24 18.33
C ARG A 10 2.99 -1.51 18.67
N VAL A 11 3.58 -2.18 17.68
CA VAL A 11 4.40 -3.37 17.88
C VAL A 11 5.50 -3.07 18.89
N LEU A 12 5.56 -3.89 19.94
CA LEU A 12 6.54 -3.74 21.01
C LEU A 12 7.95 -4.04 20.48
N PRO A 13 9.01 -3.37 21.00
CA PRO A 13 10.38 -3.57 20.57
C PRO A 13 10.91 -5.01 20.72
N ASP A 14 10.25 -5.84 21.51
CA ASP A 14 10.62 -7.25 21.76
C ASP A 14 9.95 -8.25 20.80
N ALA A 15 9.12 -7.82 19.86
CA ALA A 15 8.54 -8.73 18.87
C ALA A 15 9.63 -9.31 17.95
N PRO A 16 9.52 -10.60 17.55
CA PRO A 16 10.44 -11.16 16.56
C PRO A 16 10.40 -10.33 15.29
N LEU A 17 11.53 -10.25 14.58
CA LEU A 17 11.57 -9.45 13.36
C LEU A 17 10.49 -9.91 12.37
N VAL A 18 10.43 -11.21 12.10
CA VAL A 18 9.45 -11.85 11.22
C VAL A 18 9.24 -13.29 11.69
N THR A 19 8.02 -13.79 11.54
CA THR A 19 7.67 -15.20 11.72
C THR A 19 7.38 -15.82 10.35
N LEU A 20 8.03 -16.94 10.02
CA LEU A 20 7.76 -17.70 8.81
C LEU A 20 6.89 -18.91 9.15
N THR A 21 5.78 -19.10 8.45
CA THR A 21 4.99 -20.34 8.57
C THR A 21 5.71 -21.52 7.91
N GLU A 22 5.33 -22.75 8.24
CA GLU A 22 5.87 -23.96 7.60
C GLU A 22 5.64 -23.92 6.08
N ARG A 23 4.54 -23.40 5.61
CA ARG A 23 4.22 -23.25 4.17
C ARG A 23 5.16 -22.24 3.50
N ALA A 24 5.46 -21.14 4.15
CA ALA A 24 6.44 -20.15 3.67
C ALA A 24 7.83 -20.78 3.59
N ILE A 25 8.27 -21.50 4.61
CA ILE A 25 9.55 -22.23 4.63
C ILE A 25 9.61 -23.23 3.49
N ALA A 26 8.58 -24.06 3.31
CA ALA A 26 8.51 -25.05 2.23
C ALA A 26 8.60 -24.39 0.85
N LYS A 27 7.94 -23.23 0.67
CA LYS A 27 8.02 -22.45 -0.58
C LYS A 27 9.44 -21.95 -0.86
N VAL A 28 10.13 -21.40 0.15
CA VAL A 28 11.54 -21.00 0.02
C VAL A 28 12.39 -22.18 -0.41
N HIS A 29 12.21 -23.34 0.24
CA HIS A 29 12.95 -24.56 -0.10
C HIS A 29 12.75 -25.00 -1.56
N SER A 30 11.52 -24.89 -2.07
CA SER A 30 11.20 -25.31 -3.43
C SER A 30 11.73 -24.34 -4.50
N ALA A 31 12.04 -23.10 -4.14
CA ALA A 31 12.50 -22.06 -5.05
C ALA A 31 14.02 -21.99 -5.20
N LEU A 32 14.77 -22.66 -4.31
CA LEU A 32 16.22 -22.53 -4.23
C LEU A 32 16.94 -23.76 -4.76
N THR A 33 18.09 -23.53 -5.44
CA THR A 33 18.95 -24.56 -5.99
C THR A 33 20.27 -24.61 -5.25
N GLU A 34 20.70 -25.79 -4.85
CA GLU A 34 21.99 -26.00 -4.17
C GLU A 34 23.17 -25.51 -5.02
N GLY A 35 24.12 -24.86 -4.35
CA GLY A 35 25.34 -24.36 -4.99
C GLY A 35 25.19 -22.99 -5.69
N ALA A 36 23.95 -22.61 -6.09
CA ALA A 36 23.71 -21.34 -6.75
C ALA A 36 23.10 -20.28 -5.81
N SER A 37 22.46 -20.72 -4.74
CA SER A 37 21.71 -19.85 -3.82
C SER A 37 22.10 -20.12 -2.37
N VAL A 38 21.96 -19.12 -1.51
CA VAL A 38 22.14 -19.22 -0.05
C VAL A 38 20.84 -18.93 0.71
N GLY A 39 19.87 -18.32 0.06
CA GLY A 39 18.59 -17.98 0.67
C GLY A 39 17.72 -17.09 -0.18
N VAL A 40 16.71 -16.50 0.47
CA VAL A 40 15.79 -15.51 -0.11
C VAL A 40 15.91 -14.23 0.71
N ARG A 41 15.89 -13.05 0.06
CA ARG A 41 15.82 -11.74 0.67
C ARG A 41 14.44 -11.14 0.46
N LEU A 42 13.84 -10.63 1.53
CA LEU A 42 12.66 -9.79 1.51
C LEU A 42 13.07 -8.33 1.57
N THR A 43 12.61 -7.55 0.61
CA THR A 43 12.67 -6.09 0.63
C THR A 43 11.25 -5.55 0.76
N VAL A 44 11.04 -4.61 1.67
CA VAL A 44 9.76 -3.97 1.93
C VAL A 44 9.85 -2.49 1.60
N GLY A 45 8.93 -2.02 0.79
CA GLY A 45 8.74 -0.61 0.50
C GLY A 45 7.38 -0.12 0.96
N ARG A 46 7.18 1.19 0.91
CA ARG A 46 5.87 1.84 1.08
C ARG A 46 5.54 2.62 -0.18
N GLU A 47 4.35 2.43 -0.67
CA GLU A 47 3.85 3.18 -1.82
C GLU A 47 2.36 3.46 -1.64
N LYS A 48 1.97 4.73 -1.73
CA LYS A 48 0.56 5.19 -1.65
C LYS A 48 -0.18 4.61 -0.44
N GLY A 49 0.48 4.60 0.74
CA GLY A 49 -0.11 4.08 1.97
C GLY A 49 -0.30 2.56 2.02
N SER A 50 0.38 1.84 1.16
CA SER A 50 0.42 0.38 1.14
C SER A 50 1.86 -0.11 1.20
N PHE A 51 2.06 -1.32 1.70
CA PHE A 51 3.35 -1.97 1.64
C PHE A 51 3.53 -2.67 0.29
N THR A 52 4.74 -2.58 -0.23
CA THR A 52 5.20 -3.40 -1.36
C THR A 52 6.22 -4.40 -0.86
N TYR A 53 6.15 -5.64 -1.35
CA TYR A 53 7.00 -6.74 -0.93
C TYR A 53 7.69 -7.36 -2.13
N LYS A 54 9.00 -7.47 -2.07
CA LYS A 54 9.81 -8.09 -3.11
C LYS A 54 10.64 -9.21 -2.51
N PHE A 55 10.59 -10.39 -3.13
CA PHE A 55 11.37 -11.57 -2.76
C PHE A 55 12.40 -11.84 -3.84
N ASP A 56 13.68 -11.82 -3.48
CA ASP A 56 14.80 -12.09 -4.38
C ASP A 56 15.59 -13.32 -3.89
N VAL A 57 16.04 -14.16 -4.81
CA VAL A 57 16.99 -15.23 -4.50
C VAL A 57 18.37 -14.60 -4.28
N VAL A 58 19.05 -15.01 -3.20
CA VAL A 58 20.36 -14.48 -2.83
C VAL A 58 21.45 -15.48 -3.19
N ALA A 59 22.40 -15.06 -4.03
CA ALA A 59 23.63 -15.79 -4.30
C ALA A 59 24.71 -15.48 -3.24
N PRO A 60 25.74 -16.33 -3.08
CA PRO A 60 26.77 -16.13 -2.04
C PRO A 60 27.48 -14.77 -2.07
N ASP A 61 27.65 -14.20 -3.24
CA ASP A 61 28.28 -12.89 -3.48
C ASP A 61 27.34 -11.69 -3.27
N GLN A 62 26.05 -11.96 -3.02
CA GLN A 62 25.00 -10.94 -2.82
C GLN A 62 24.61 -10.77 -1.35
N ILE A 63 25.31 -11.43 -0.43
CA ILE A 63 25.03 -11.31 1.00
C ILE A 63 25.43 -9.91 1.48
N ASP A 64 24.49 -9.16 2.06
CA ASP A 64 24.78 -7.94 2.79
C ASP A 64 24.89 -8.27 4.28
N PRO A 65 26.06 -8.02 4.93
CA PRO A 65 26.24 -8.33 6.35
C PRO A 65 25.36 -7.50 7.30
N ARG A 66 24.72 -6.44 6.81
CA ARG A 66 23.79 -5.63 7.60
C ARG A 66 22.38 -6.23 7.63
N ASP A 67 22.05 -7.12 6.70
CA ASP A 67 20.72 -7.72 6.63
C ASP A 67 20.50 -8.65 7.83
N PRO A 68 19.42 -8.47 8.59
CA PRO A 68 18.97 -9.45 9.56
C PRO A 68 18.69 -10.80 8.88
N VAL A 69 19.11 -11.87 9.55
CA VAL A 69 19.01 -13.24 8.99
C VAL A 69 18.19 -14.12 9.92
N LEU A 70 17.19 -14.79 9.36
CA LEU A 70 16.40 -15.79 10.07
C LEU A 70 16.72 -17.19 9.53
N PRO A 71 16.71 -18.22 10.39
CA PRO A 71 16.86 -19.60 9.95
C PRO A 71 15.64 -20.01 9.13
N CYS A 72 15.89 -20.67 7.99
CA CYS A 72 14.84 -21.21 7.10
C CYS A 72 15.26 -22.63 6.67
N GLY A 73 15.24 -23.58 7.60
CA GLY A 73 15.78 -24.92 7.42
C GLY A 73 17.29 -24.89 7.07
N ARG A 74 17.66 -25.47 5.93
CA ARG A 74 19.04 -25.42 5.41
C ARG A 74 19.40 -24.08 4.75
N TRP A 75 18.41 -23.26 4.43
CA TRP A 75 18.55 -21.97 3.79
C TRP A 75 18.51 -20.83 4.79
N ARG A 76 18.67 -19.59 4.32
CA ARG A 76 18.56 -18.38 5.10
C ARG A 76 17.44 -17.51 4.54
N PHE A 77 16.74 -16.85 5.42
CA PHE A 77 15.79 -15.80 5.05
C PHE A 77 16.38 -14.45 5.51
N TYR A 78 16.74 -13.64 4.55
CA TYR A 78 17.31 -12.32 4.76
C TYR A 78 16.19 -11.29 4.71
N VAL A 79 16.24 -10.32 5.60
CA VAL A 79 15.43 -9.11 5.51
C VAL A 79 16.36 -7.97 5.16
N ASP A 80 16.08 -7.25 4.08
CA ASP A 80 16.85 -6.06 3.74
C ASP A 80 16.91 -5.13 4.96
N HIS A 81 18.08 -4.67 5.34
CA HIS A 81 18.30 -3.93 6.58
C HIS A 81 17.50 -2.62 6.63
N THR A 82 17.19 -1.99 5.47
CA THR A 82 16.36 -0.79 5.39
C THR A 82 14.87 -1.10 5.57
N SER A 83 14.48 -2.37 5.45
CA SER A 83 13.11 -2.86 5.57
C SER A 83 12.76 -3.35 6.97
N ALA A 84 13.76 -3.55 7.84
CA ALA A 84 13.58 -4.23 9.13
C ALA A 84 12.48 -3.62 10.01
N ASP A 85 12.43 -2.29 10.09
CA ASP A 85 11.42 -1.58 10.90
C ASP A 85 10.04 -1.57 10.24
N LEU A 86 9.96 -1.77 8.92
CA LEU A 86 8.70 -1.83 8.17
C LEU A 86 7.98 -3.18 8.29
N ILE A 87 8.71 -4.23 8.71
CA ILE A 87 8.20 -5.61 8.72
C ILE A 87 8.21 -6.26 10.10
N ARG A 88 8.68 -5.55 11.13
CA ARG A 88 8.81 -6.11 12.48
C ARG A 88 7.48 -6.63 13.03
N GLY A 89 7.51 -7.85 13.57
CA GLY A 89 6.33 -8.50 14.13
C GLY A 89 5.38 -9.09 13.10
N SER A 90 5.76 -9.09 11.82
CA SER A 90 4.92 -9.66 10.76
C SER A 90 4.99 -11.19 10.72
N GLU A 91 3.89 -11.80 10.26
CA GLU A 91 3.86 -13.20 9.88
C GLU A 91 3.84 -13.31 8.34
N ILE A 92 4.69 -14.17 7.80
CA ILE A 92 4.79 -14.46 6.37
C ILE A 92 4.36 -15.89 6.12
N ASP A 93 3.35 -16.03 5.28
CA ASP A 93 2.80 -17.31 4.86
C ASP A 93 2.85 -17.45 3.33
N TYR A 94 2.68 -18.67 2.85
CA TYR A 94 2.48 -18.95 1.44
C TYR A 94 1.24 -19.82 1.27
N VAL A 95 0.26 -19.30 0.54
CA VAL A 95 -0.97 -20.02 0.25
C VAL A 95 -0.92 -20.59 -1.16
N SER A 96 -1.36 -21.84 -1.31
CA SER A 96 -1.56 -22.49 -2.59
C SER A 96 -2.84 -23.33 -2.49
N SER A 97 -3.95 -22.78 -2.94
CA SER A 97 -5.26 -23.42 -2.88
C SER A 97 -6.06 -23.09 -4.13
N GLY A 98 -6.33 -24.11 -4.93
CA GLY A 98 -7.11 -23.96 -6.16
C GLY A 98 -6.52 -22.91 -7.10
N PHE A 99 -7.27 -21.82 -7.29
CA PHE A 99 -6.86 -20.71 -8.18
C PHE A 99 -6.05 -19.62 -7.49
N THR A 100 -5.87 -19.68 -6.16
CA THR A 100 -5.13 -18.69 -5.39
C THR A 100 -3.77 -19.24 -5.01
N GLN A 101 -2.72 -18.55 -5.46
CA GLN A 101 -1.35 -18.89 -5.10
C GLN A 101 -0.55 -17.60 -4.87
N GLY A 102 0.15 -17.50 -3.72
CA GLY A 102 0.96 -16.32 -3.45
C GLY A 102 1.42 -16.21 -2.00
N TRP A 103 2.28 -15.22 -1.79
CA TRP A 103 2.70 -14.81 -0.47
C TRP A 103 1.57 -14.03 0.23
N VAL A 104 1.34 -14.33 1.49
CA VAL A 104 0.45 -13.59 2.37
C VAL A 104 1.27 -13.07 3.52
N ILE A 105 1.21 -11.77 3.75
CA ILE A 105 2.00 -11.10 4.78
C ILE A 105 1.03 -10.35 5.67
N ASP A 106 0.91 -10.80 6.92
CA ASP A 106 0.23 -10.06 7.97
C ASP A 106 1.23 -9.12 8.63
N ASN A 107 1.14 -7.84 8.28
CA ASN A 107 2.06 -6.80 8.71
C ASN A 107 1.33 -5.83 9.64
N PRO A 108 1.63 -5.84 10.96
CA PRO A 108 0.98 -4.97 11.94
C PRO A 108 1.45 -3.52 11.88
N ASN A 109 2.49 -3.22 11.08
CA ASN A 109 3.05 -1.88 11.04
C ASN A 109 2.16 -0.93 10.23
N PRO A 110 2.13 0.35 10.57
CA PRO A 110 1.36 1.32 9.80
C PRO A 110 2.03 1.58 8.44
N ALA A 111 1.23 1.56 7.36
CA ALA A 111 1.71 1.88 6.02
C ALA A 111 1.99 3.39 5.81
N TRP A 112 1.45 4.25 6.67
CA TRP A 112 1.75 5.68 6.72
C TRP A 112 2.64 6.02 7.91
N ASP A 113 3.68 6.82 7.71
CA ASP A 113 4.55 7.32 8.79
C ASP A 113 3.84 8.38 9.65
N SER A 114 3.06 9.24 9.00
CA SER A 114 2.34 10.34 9.65
C SER A 114 1.03 9.88 10.27
N GLU A 115 0.76 10.28 11.51
CA GLU A 115 -0.55 10.07 12.16
C GLU A 115 -1.67 10.78 11.39
N LEU A 116 -1.40 11.99 10.89
CA LEU A 116 -2.35 12.72 10.07
C LEU A 116 -2.70 11.95 8.79
N ALA A 117 -1.70 11.41 8.09
CA ALA A 117 -1.94 10.61 6.88
C ALA A 117 -2.77 9.35 7.18
N ARG A 118 -2.52 8.67 8.30
CA ARG A 118 -3.34 7.52 8.75
C ARG A 118 -4.79 7.90 8.99
N ARG A 119 -5.03 9.01 9.67
CA ARG A 119 -6.38 9.52 9.94
C ARG A 119 -7.10 9.92 8.65
N ILE A 120 -6.41 10.59 7.74
CA ILE A 120 -6.96 10.95 6.41
C ILE A 120 -7.32 9.68 5.62
N ALA A 121 -6.43 8.70 5.54
CA ALA A 121 -6.69 7.43 4.85
C ALA A 121 -7.92 6.71 5.45
N ALA A 122 -8.05 6.70 6.77
CA ALA A 122 -9.22 6.12 7.44
C ALA A 122 -10.54 6.85 7.08
N VAL A 123 -10.52 8.17 6.90
CA VAL A 123 -11.70 8.95 6.46
C VAL A 123 -12.06 8.60 5.01
N PHE A 124 -11.08 8.37 4.13
CA PHE A 124 -11.36 7.85 2.78
C PHE A 124 -12.11 6.53 2.85
N ASP A 125 -11.64 5.57 3.63
CA ASP A 125 -12.24 4.24 3.70
C ASP A 125 -13.61 4.23 4.39
N GLN A 126 -13.79 5.03 5.43
CA GLN A 126 -15.00 5.01 6.26
C GLN A 126 -16.10 5.96 5.78
N LYS A 127 -15.76 7.12 5.19
CA LYS A 127 -16.71 8.18 4.87
C LYS A 127 -16.83 8.48 3.38
N ILE A 128 -15.73 8.43 2.63
CA ILE A 128 -15.70 8.86 1.22
C ILE A 128 -15.98 7.67 0.30
N ASN A 129 -15.22 6.60 0.42
CA ASN A 129 -15.29 5.44 -0.48
C ASN A 129 -16.62 4.68 -0.47
N PRO A 130 -17.38 4.58 0.64
CA PRO A 130 -18.71 3.95 0.59
C PRO A 130 -19.67 4.64 -0.37
N GLY A 131 -19.59 5.98 -0.49
CA GLY A 131 -20.37 6.75 -1.47
C GLY A 131 -19.89 6.54 -2.90
N LEU A 132 -18.56 6.49 -3.11
CA LEU A 132 -17.96 6.30 -4.43
C LEU A 132 -18.18 4.90 -4.99
N ALA A 133 -18.19 3.89 -4.14
CA ALA A 133 -18.41 2.50 -4.52
C ALA A 133 -19.77 2.27 -5.19
N GLN A 134 -20.79 3.07 -4.84
CA GLN A 134 -22.10 3.03 -5.51
C GLN A 134 -22.00 3.40 -7.00
N HIS A 135 -20.97 4.11 -7.40
CA HIS A 135 -20.66 4.49 -8.78
C HIS A 135 -19.49 3.70 -9.37
N GLY A 136 -19.09 2.61 -8.71
CA GLY A 136 -17.96 1.77 -9.14
C GLY A 136 -16.60 2.47 -9.02
N GLY A 137 -16.51 3.55 -8.23
CA GLY A 137 -15.30 4.34 -8.05
C GLY A 137 -14.67 4.19 -6.67
N LYS A 138 -13.43 4.65 -6.56
CA LYS A 138 -12.67 4.73 -5.32
C LYS A 138 -11.75 5.95 -5.36
N ALA A 139 -11.51 6.57 -4.21
CA ALA A 139 -10.46 7.57 -4.01
C ALA A 139 -9.48 7.09 -2.95
N THR A 140 -8.20 7.39 -3.13
CA THR A 140 -7.12 6.94 -2.24
C THR A 140 -6.18 8.11 -1.97
N LEU A 141 -5.76 8.28 -0.71
CA LEU A 141 -4.64 9.15 -0.39
C LEU A 141 -3.36 8.50 -0.97
N VAL A 142 -2.61 9.24 -1.77
CA VAL A 142 -1.35 8.74 -2.36
C VAL A 142 -0.12 9.36 -1.73
N ASP A 143 -0.25 10.58 -1.20
CA ASP A 143 0.84 11.27 -0.50
C ASP A 143 0.27 12.35 0.43
N LEU A 144 1.04 12.73 1.43
CA LEU A 144 0.78 13.87 2.29
C LEU A 144 2.10 14.65 2.45
N LYS A 145 2.15 15.85 1.91
CA LYS A 145 3.30 16.76 2.04
C LYS A 145 2.88 17.96 2.85
N ASP A 146 3.50 18.10 4.00
CA ASP A 146 3.12 19.12 5.00
C ASP A 146 1.61 19.03 5.32
N THR A 147 0.82 19.93 4.78
CA THR A 147 -0.64 20.04 4.98
C THR A 147 -1.41 19.90 3.65
N ILE A 148 -0.78 19.39 2.59
CA ILE A 148 -1.39 19.15 1.28
C ILE A 148 -1.58 17.66 1.09
N ALA A 149 -2.84 17.23 0.93
CA ALA A 149 -3.18 15.84 0.63
C ALA A 149 -3.22 15.60 -0.89
N TYR A 150 -2.45 14.65 -1.36
CA TYR A 150 -2.46 14.19 -2.76
C TYR A 150 -3.35 12.95 -2.87
N VAL A 151 -4.33 13.00 -3.75
CA VAL A 151 -5.33 11.95 -3.89
C VAL A 151 -5.38 11.44 -5.33
N GLU A 152 -5.71 10.16 -5.48
CA GLU A 152 -5.89 9.51 -6.78
C GLU A 152 -7.27 8.85 -6.81
N MET A 153 -8.00 9.04 -7.90
CA MET A 153 -9.29 8.41 -8.15
C MET A 153 -9.16 7.26 -9.14
N SER A 154 -9.92 6.19 -8.94
CA SER A 154 -9.89 5.00 -9.77
C SER A 154 -11.29 4.46 -10.05
N GLY A 155 -11.38 3.46 -10.94
CA GLY A 155 -12.64 2.87 -11.36
C GLY A 155 -13.57 3.87 -12.05
N GLY A 156 -14.86 3.86 -11.73
CA GLY A 156 -15.87 4.74 -12.34
C GLY A 156 -15.65 6.24 -12.12
N CYS A 157 -14.73 6.62 -11.20
CA CYS A 157 -14.36 8.01 -10.96
C CYS A 157 -13.26 8.51 -11.89
N GLN A 158 -12.48 7.61 -12.50
CA GLN A 158 -11.43 7.97 -13.44
C GLN A 158 -12.04 8.34 -14.80
N GLY A 159 -11.77 9.56 -15.29
CA GLY A 159 -12.26 10.05 -16.58
C GLY A 159 -13.73 10.48 -16.61
N CYS A 160 -14.46 10.47 -15.50
CA CYS A 160 -15.84 10.93 -15.44
C CYS A 160 -15.91 12.46 -15.31
N SER A 161 -16.60 13.13 -16.24
CA SER A 161 -16.72 14.61 -16.27
C SER A 161 -17.45 15.19 -15.05
N MET A 162 -18.40 14.47 -14.48
CA MET A 162 -19.08 14.86 -13.25
C MET A 162 -18.23 14.62 -12.01
N ALA A 163 -17.34 13.63 -12.04
CA ALA A 163 -16.45 13.31 -10.93
C ALA A 163 -15.46 14.45 -10.63
N THR A 164 -14.96 15.11 -11.66
CA THR A 164 -13.87 16.09 -11.53
C THR A 164 -14.24 17.31 -10.69
N LYS A 165 -15.46 17.84 -10.80
CA LYS A 165 -15.86 19.04 -10.03
C LYS A 165 -16.65 18.69 -8.76
N THR A 166 -17.72 17.92 -8.88
CA THR A 166 -18.64 17.66 -7.77
C THR A 166 -18.01 16.74 -6.72
N LEU A 167 -17.25 15.72 -7.19
CA LEU A 167 -16.59 14.77 -6.33
C LEU A 167 -15.39 15.42 -5.62
N ARG A 168 -14.57 16.17 -6.36
CA ARG A 168 -13.46 16.94 -5.78
C ARG A 168 -13.97 17.87 -4.69
N HIS A 169 -15.03 18.65 -4.94
CA HIS A 169 -15.63 19.52 -3.92
C HIS A 169 -16.20 18.73 -2.74
N GLY A 170 -16.80 17.57 -2.99
CA GLY A 170 -17.31 16.69 -1.93
C GLY A 170 -16.20 16.14 -1.04
N ILE A 171 -15.12 15.63 -1.64
CA ILE A 171 -13.94 15.15 -0.91
C ILE A 171 -13.29 16.29 -0.13
N MET A 172 -13.04 17.43 -0.79
CA MET A 172 -12.43 18.59 -0.14
C MET A 172 -13.26 19.08 1.06
N ARG A 173 -14.58 19.09 0.95
CA ARG A 173 -15.45 19.49 2.05
C ARG A 173 -15.34 18.53 3.23
N VAL A 174 -15.42 17.22 3.00
CA VAL A 174 -15.30 16.21 4.06
C VAL A 174 -13.94 16.31 4.73
N LEU A 175 -12.86 16.45 3.95
CA LEU A 175 -11.52 16.55 4.51
C LEU A 175 -11.31 17.86 5.28
N ALA A 176 -11.82 19.00 4.79
CA ALA A 176 -11.71 20.28 5.48
C ALA A 176 -12.51 20.31 6.80
N GLU A 177 -13.65 19.63 6.85
CA GLU A 177 -14.46 19.49 8.07
C GLU A 177 -13.76 18.61 9.13
N GLU A 178 -13.08 17.53 8.70
CA GLU A 178 -12.40 16.57 9.60
C GLU A 178 -10.97 16.99 9.96
N PHE A 179 -10.30 17.71 9.07
CA PHE A 179 -8.89 18.10 9.18
C PHE A 179 -8.69 19.57 8.84
N PRO A 180 -9.01 20.49 9.79
CA PRO A 180 -8.83 21.93 9.58
C PRO A 180 -7.38 22.32 9.29
N GLU A 181 -6.42 21.46 9.64
CA GLU A 181 -5.00 21.63 9.37
C GLU A 181 -4.61 21.44 7.88
N LEU A 182 -5.46 20.79 7.06
CA LEU A 182 -5.21 20.66 5.63
C LEU A 182 -5.45 21.99 4.92
N THR A 183 -4.46 22.41 4.14
CA THR A 183 -4.53 23.66 3.36
C THR A 183 -5.01 23.43 1.94
N ASP A 184 -4.79 22.22 1.37
CA ASP A 184 -5.24 21.89 0.02
C ASP A 184 -5.37 20.36 -0.19
N VAL A 185 -6.12 20.01 -1.23
CA VAL A 185 -6.26 18.63 -1.72
C VAL A 185 -6.02 18.62 -3.23
N VAL A 186 -4.93 17.97 -3.63
CA VAL A 186 -4.49 17.90 -5.02
C VAL A 186 -4.91 16.55 -5.62
N ASP A 187 -5.64 16.60 -6.72
CA ASP A 187 -5.99 15.43 -7.50
C ASP A 187 -4.84 15.10 -8.47
N THR A 188 -4.28 13.91 -8.33
CA THR A 188 -3.17 13.39 -9.16
C THR A 188 -3.62 12.34 -10.16
N THR A 189 -4.93 12.15 -10.32
CA THR A 189 -5.50 11.13 -11.19
C THR A 189 -5.17 11.37 -12.65
N ASP A 190 -4.70 10.36 -13.35
CA ASP A 190 -4.68 10.36 -14.81
C ASP A 190 -6.10 10.13 -15.36
N HIS A 191 -6.80 11.21 -15.66
CA HIS A 191 -8.15 11.15 -16.18
C HIS A 191 -8.23 10.72 -17.65
N SER A 192 -7.12 10.58 -18.35
CA SER A 192 -7.08 10.11 -19.74
C SER A 192 -7.18 8.58 -19.84
N GLY A 193 -6.82 7.87 -18.79
CA GLY A 193 -6.73 6.40 -18.74
C GLY A 193 -8.01 5.66 -18.32
N GLY A 194 -9.12 6.34 -18.03
CA GLY A 194 -10.35 5.71 -17.53
C GLY A 194 -11.12 4.91 -18.59
N ALA A 195 -12.02 4.02 -18.14
CA ALA A 195 -12.87 3.19 -19.03
C ALA A 195 -13.82 4.02 -19.90
N ASN A 196 -14.06 5.29 -19.56
CA ASN A 196 -14.84 6.25 -20.34
C ASN A 196 -14.20 7.65 -20.22
N PRO A 197 -13.01 7.88 -20.79
CA PRO A 197 -12.26 9.10 -20.59
C PRO A 197 -12.96 10.29 -21.23
N TYR A 198 -13.29 11.29 -20.43
CA TYR A 198 -13.82 12.57 -20.89
C TYR A 198 -12.75 13.41 -21.61
N PHE A 199 -11.49 13.27 -21.18
CA PHE A 199 -10.33 13.89 -21.81
C PHE A 199 -9.58 12.86 -22.67
N THR A 200 -9.95 12.71 -23.93
CA THR A 200 -9.08 12.07 -24.92
C THR A 200 -8.05 13.11 -25.38
N GLY A 201 -6.76 12.79 -25.26
CA GLY A 201 -5.63 13.70 -25.51
C GLY A 201 -5.46 14.25 -26.92
N ASP A 202 -6.49 14.24 -27.78
CA ASP A 202 -6.46 14.68 -29.17
C ASP A 202 -7.40 15.86 -29.47
N ARG A 203 -7.63 16.77 -28.55
CA ARG A 203 -8.23 18.06 -28.87
C ARG A 203 -7.31 19.20 -28.49
N GLN A 204 -6.37 19.45 -29.40
CA GLN A 204 -5.76 20.76 -29.56
C GLN A 204 -6.88 21.75 -29.96
N GLY A 205 -7.24 22.66 -29.07
CA GLY A 205 -8.02 23.85 -29.35
C GLY A 205 -9.53 23.59 -29.46
N ASP A 206 -10.23 23.66 -28.31
CA ASP A 206 -11.41 24.49 -28.15
C ASP A 206 -11.79 24.53 -26.67
N SER A 207 -11.41 25.58 -26.00
CA SER A 207 -12.05 25.99 -24.75
C SER A 207 -13.40 26.62 -25.14
N PRO A 208 -14.52 26.09 -24.70
CA PRO A 208 -15.71 26.92 -24.66
C PRO A 208 -15.53 27.90 -23.50
N ALA A 209 -15.28 29.16 -23.84
CA ALA A 209 -15.52 30.27 -22.97
C ALA A 209 -16.98 30.22 -22.49
N LEU A 210 -17.18 30.15 -21.19
CA LEU A 210 -18.26 30.84 -20.42
C LEU A 210 -17.95 30.68 -18.97
#